data_7449e5f7d55d1f40692c8624eb62e4bd
#
_entry.id   7449e5f7d55d1f40692c8624eb62e4bd
#
_cell.length_a   1.000
_cell.length_b   1.000
_cell.length_c   1.000
_cell.angle_alpha   90.00
_cell.angle_beta   90.00
_cell.angle_gamma   90.00
#
_symmetry.space_group_name_H-M   'P 1'
#
loop_
_entity.id
_entity.type
_entity.pdbx_description
1 polymer ?
#
loop_
_entity_poly.entity_id
_entity_poly.type
_entity_poly.pdbx_seq_one_letter_code
_entity_poly.pdbx_strand_id
1 'polypeptide(L)' 'MPDLAAIVARNVRAERARRSWRQVDLAEKLGWSIGMVSETENGKRRIGIADMPNLCRALDVPLTDLLQGAEREDLIALKL' A
#
# COMPACT_ATOMS: atom_id res chain seq x y z
N MET A 1 -13.08 5.75 11.98
CA MET A 1 -12.58 6.15 10.67
C MET A 1 -11.26 5.45 10.41
N PRO A 2 -11.07 4.90 9.23
CA PRO A 2 -9.77 4.30 8.91
C PRO A 2 -8.70 5.38 8.83
N ASP A 3 -7.53 5.10 9.39
CA ASP A 3 -6.40 6.01 9.27
C ASP A 3 -5.70 5.82 7.93
N LEU A 4 -4.71 6.65 7.63
CA LEU A 4 -3.99 6.58 6.36
C LEU A 4 -3.29 5.23 6.16
N ALA A 5 -2.75 4.65 7.23
CA ALA A 5 -2.07 3.36 7.12
C ALA A 5 -3.06 2.26 6.70
N ALA A 6 -4.27 2.27 7.27
CA ALA A 6 -5.31 1.30 6.89
C ALA A 6 -5.77 1.50 5.45
N ILE A 7 -5.86 2.76 5.01
CA ILE A 7 -6.24 3.08 3.63
C ILE A 7 -5.17 2.57 2.66
N VAL A 8 -3.91 2.81 2.96
CA VAL A 8 -2.80 2.33 2.10
C VAL A 8 -2.79 0.80 2.07
N ALA A 9 -2.94 0.14 3.21
CA ALA A 9 -2.98 -1.33 3.28
C ALA A 9 -4.07 -1.89 2.38
N ARG A 10 -5.26 -1.32 2.44
CA ARG A 10 -6.39 -1.72 1.59
C ARG A 10 -6.07 -1.52 0.12
N ASN A 11 -5.46 -0.38 -0.22
CA ASN A 11 -5.14 -0.06 -1.61
C ASN A 11 -4.02 -0.94 -2.16
N VAL A 12 -3.03 -1.29 -1.35
CA VAL A 12 -1.98 -2.24 -1.74
C VAL A 12 -2.61 -3.58 -2.13
N ARG A 13 -3.52 -4.08 -1.29
CA ARG A 13 -4.22 -5.33 -1.57
C ARG A 13 -5.05 -5.21 -2.85
N ALA A 14 -5.76 -4.10 -3.04
CA ALA A 14 -6.60 -3.88 -4.22
C ALA A 14 -5.75 -3.81 -5.49
N GLU A 15 -4.61 -3.10 -5.44
CA GLU A 15 -3.72 -2.99 -6.60
C GLU A 15 -3.11 -4.34 -6.96
N ARG A 16 -2.73 -5.13 -5.95
CA ARG A 16 -2.24 -6.49 -6.19
C ARG A 16 -3.32 -7.35 -6.83
N ALA A 17 -4.52 -7.35 -6.27
CA ALA A 17 -5.64 -8.15 -6.78
C ALA A 17 -6.02 -7.77 -8.21
N ARG A 18 -5.97 -6.47 -8.52
CA ARG A 18 -6.29 -5.98 -9.87
C ARG A 18 -5.35 -6.54 -10.92
N ARG A 19 -4.11 -6.85 -10.54
CA ARG A 19 -3.10 -7.44 -11.41
C ARG A 19 -3.15 -8.96 -11.43
N SER A 20 -4.07 -9.54 -10.68
CA SER A 20 -4.18 -11.01 -10.50
C SER A 20 -2.90 -11.61 -9.92
N TRP A 21 -2.18 -10.82 -9.13
CA TRP A 21 -0.98 -11.30 -8.45
C TRP A 21 -1.35 -11.97 -7.13
N ARG A 22 -0.63 -13.03 -6.82
CA ARG A 22 -0.67 -13.63 -5.48
C ARG A 22 0.21 -12.81 -4.53
N GLN A 23 0.06 -13.05 -3.23
CA GLN A 23 0.92 -12.38 -2.26
C GLN A 23 2.41 -12.67 -2.51
N VAL A 24 2.74 -13.88 -2.95
CA VAL A 24 4.13 -14.24 -3.25
C VAL A 24 4.67 -13.41 -4.41
N ASP A 25 3.85 -13.09 -5.39
CA ASP A 25 4.28 -12.29 -6.53
C ASP A 25 4.66 -10.87 -6.09
N LEU A 26 3.83 -10.26 -5.24
CA LEU A 26 4.14 -8.94 -4.70
C LEU A 26 5.35 -8.99 -3.77
N ALA A 27 5.47 -10.03 -2.96
CA ALA A 27 6.62 -10.21 -2.07
C ALA A 27 7.93 -10.21 -2.85
N GLU A 28 7.98 -10.93 -3.97
CA GLU A 28 9.16 -10.96 -4.83
C GLU A 28 9.52 -9.56 -5.35
N LYS A 29 8.52 -8.81 -5.79
CA LYS A 29 8.74 -7.47 -6.33
C LYS A 29 9.23 -6.49 -5.26
N LEU A 30 8.78 -6.67 -4.03
CA LEU A 30 9.15 -5.81 -2.92
C LEU A 30 10.47 -6.22 -2.25
N GLY A 31 10.91 -7.47 -2.46
CA GLY A 31 12.02 -8.02 -1.69
C GLY A 31 11.62 -8.35 -0.25
N TRP A 32 10.35 -8.65 -0.04
CA TRP A 32 9.78 -8.96 1.28
C TRP A 32 9.42 -10.44 1.37
N SER A 33 9.22 -10.93 2.59
CA SER A 33 8.63 -12.25 2.80
C SER A 33 7.12 -12.19 2.51
N ILE A 34 6.53 -13.35 2.23
CA ILE A 34 5.07 -13.46 2.04
C ILE A 34 4.35 -13.00 3.32
N GLY A 35 4.90 -13.36 4.49
CA GLY A 35 4.34 -12.93 5.77
C GLY A 35 4.29 -11.42 5.91
N MET A 36 5.34 -10.72 5.47
CA MET A 36 5.36 -9.24 5.51
C MET A 36 4.27 -8.65 4.61
N VAL A 37 4.07 -9.22 3.43
CA VAL A 37 2.99 -8.76 2.53
C VAL A 37 1.64 -8.99 3.19
N SER A 38 1.40 -10.19 3.71
CA SER A 38 0.13 -10.52 4.36
C SER A 38 -0.14 -9.58 5.54
N GLU A 39 0.83 -9.38 6.41
CA GLU A 39 0.68 -8.50 7.56
C GLU A 39 0.46 -7.04 7.16
N THR A 40 1.10 -6.60 6.09
CA THR A 40 0.89 -5.25 5.55
C THR A 40 -0.53 -5.09 5.03
N GLU A 41 -1.00 -6.05 4.26
CA GLU A 41 -2.33 -5.98 3.64
C GLU A 41 -3.47 -6.07 4.67
N ASN A 42 -3.26 -6.75 5.79
CA ASN A 42 -4.30 -6.86 6.81
C ASN A 42 -4.12 -5.88 7.97
N GLY A 43 -3.18 -4.95 7.85
CA GLY A 43 -2.97 -3.88 8.81
C GLY A 43 -2.20 -4.25 10.06
N LYS A 44 -1.65 -5.47 10.13
CA LYS A 44 -0.87 -5.91 11.30
C LYS A 44 0.55 -5.35 11.30
N ARG A 45 1.12 -5.11 10.11
CA ARG A 45 2.42 -4.49 9.98
C ARG A 45 2.24 -3.00 9.70
N ARG A 46 2.89 -2.16 10.49
CA ARG A 46 2.80 -0.72 10.28
C ARG A 46 3.58 -0.33 9.01
N ILE A 47 2.92 0.39 8.13
CA ILE A 47 3.56 0.91 6.91
C ILE A 47 4.27 2.21 7.28
N GLY A 48 5.58 2.25 7.02
CA GLY A 48 6.39 3.45 7.25
C GLY A 48 6.57 4.27 5.99
N ILE A 49 7.04 5.50 6.17
CA ILE A 49 7.28 6.41 5.04
C ILE A 49 8.30 5.82 4.05
N ALA A 50 9.28 5.06 4.55
CA ALA A 50 10.29 4.45 3.72
C ALA A 50 9.74 3.32 2.84
N ASP A 51 8.61 2.75 3.21
CA ASP A 51 7.95 1.71 2.41
C ASP A 51 7.25 2.26 1.18
N MET A 52 6.89 3.55 1.20
CA MET A 52 6.05 4.14 0.16
C MET A 52 6.70 4.11 -1.23
N PRO A 53 7.96 4.55 -1.39
CA PRO A 53 8.58 4.47 -2.72
C PRO A 53 8.69 3.03 -3.23
N ASN A 54 8.98 2.08 -2.35
CA ASN A 54 9.11 0.68 -2.72
C ASN A 54 7.76 0.12 -3.19
N LEU A 55 6.69 0.42 -2.48
CA LEU A 55 5.34 0.00 -2.86
C LEU A 55 4.93 0.61 -4.20
N CYS A 56 5.19 1.90 -4.39
CA CYS A 56 4.87 2.58 -5.64
C CYS A 56 5.64 1.97 -6.83
N ARG A 57 6.92 1.66 -6.63
CA ARG A 57 7.71 1.02 -7.68
C ARG A 57 7.21 -0.38 -8.00
N ALA A 58 6.96 -1.18 -6.96
CA ALA A 58 6.55 -2.57 -7.15
C ALA A 58 5.20 -2.67 -7.86
N LEU A 59 4.28 -1.78 -7.55
CA LEU A 59 2.94 -1.76 -8.13
C LEU A 59 2.84 -0.87 -9.36
N ASP A 60 3.88 -0.08 -9.63
CA ASP A 60 3.92 0.89 -10.74
C ASP A 60 2.72 1.86 -10.67
N VAL A 61 2.54 2.47 -9.52
CA VAL A 61 1.47 3.44 -9.30
C VAL A 61 2.02 4.68 -8.60
N PRO A 62 1.41 5.85 -8.82
CA PRO A 62 1.74 7.03 -8.03
C PRO A 62 1.20 6.88 -6.61
N LEU A 63 1.77 7.65 -5.69
CA LEU A 63 1.33 7.64 -4.29
C LEU A 63 -0.16 7.94 -4.16
N THR A 64 -0.70 8.80 -5.01
CA THR A 64 -2.12 9.16 -4.98
C THR A 64 -3.03 7.96 -5.16
N ASP A 65 -2.61 6.94 -5.92
CA ASP A 65 -3.40 5.72 -6.08
C ASP A 65 -3.46 4.91 -4.79
N LEU A 66 -2.37 4.92 -4.01
CA LEU A 66 -2.35 4.24 -2.72
C LEU A 66 -3.11 5.01 -1.64
N LEU A 67 -3.43 6.27 -1.89
CA LEU A 67 -4.19 7.12 -0.98
C LEU A 67 -5.65 7.28 -1.38
N GLN A 68 -6.12 6.52 -2.34
CA GLN A 68 -7.52 6.53 -2.77
C GLN A 68 -8.44 6.25 -1.58
N GLY A 69 -9.39 7.16 -1.35
CA GLY A 69 -10.31 7.05 -0.22
C GLY A 69 -9.85 7.77 1.03
N ALA A 70 -8.67 8.41 0.99
CA ALA A 70 -8.19 9.21 2.12
C ALA A 70 -9.07 10.45 2.29
N GLU A 71 -9.13 10.94 3.53
CA GLU A 71 -9.84 12.17 3.83
C GLU A 71 -9.23 13.34 3.03
N ARG A 72 -10.10 14.21 2.52
CA ARG A 72 -9.66 15.37 1.75
C ARG A 72 -8.69 16.24 2.54
N GLU A 73 -8.96 16.39 3.84
CA GLU A 73 -8.11 17.17 4.73
C GLU A 73 -6.68 16.62 4.79
N ASP A 74 -6.55 15.30 4.80
CA ASP A 74 -5.23 14.65 4.83
C ASP A 74 -4.49 14.86 3.51
N LEU A 75 -5.20 14.76 2.39
CA LEU A 75 -4.61 14.99 1.07
C LEU A 75 -4.13 16.42 0.93
N ILE A 76 -4.91 17.39 1.41
CA ILE A 76 -4.53 18.80 1.39
C ILE A 76 -3.28 19.03 2.24
N ALA A 77 -3.24 18.43 3.42
CA ALA A 77 -2.09 18.55 4.31
C ALA A 77 -0.82 17.97 3.68
N LEU A 78 -0.95 16.90 2.90
CA LEU A 78 0.15 16.28 2.18
C LEU A 78 0.52 17.00 0.88
N LYS A 79 -0.24 18.04 0.52
CA LYS A 79 -0.04 18.80 -0.72
C LYS A 79 -0.26 17.95 -1.98
N LEU A 80 -1.21 17.05 -1.89
CA LEU A 80 -1.55 16.16 -3.01
C LEU A 80 -2.89 16.52 -3.66
#